data_206cca6559fd10544a36663c857071d4
#
_entry.id   206cca6559fd10544a36663c857071d4
#
_cell.length_a   1.000
_cell.length_b   1.000
_cell.length_c   1.000
_cell.angle_alpha   90.00
_cell.angle_beta   90.00
_cell.angle_gamma   90.00
#
_symmetry.space_group_name_H-M   'P 1'
#
loop_
_entity.id
_entity.type
_entity.pdbx_description
1 polymer ?
#
loop_
_entity_poly.entity_id
_entity_poly.type
_entity_poly.pdbx_seq_one_letter_code
_entity_poly.pdbx_strand_id
1 'polypeptide(L)'
;SFGNFGNRNAIHVLATLINTLYSVKVPQEGSSKTTYNVGIISGGTSVNTIAQEASMMYEYRSDNKNCLAKMQTMFEKSIEAFQTMGIEVEVERLGDRPCSGEIDQTRFDALKNRARAAVKETLDLEMIDRSGSTDCNIPLSMGIPAICFGVCRGAGAHTREEKLETASLYDGCKLLLDFLFR
;
A
#
# COMPACT_ATOMS: atom_id res chain seq x y z
N SER A 1 -30.25 14.64 21.15
CA SER A 1 -30.46 15.72 22.15
C SER A 1 -30.96 15.16 23.46
N PHE A 2 -30.94 15.96 24.52
CA PHE A 2 -31.47 15.55 25.86
C PHE A 2 -32.91 15.05 25.81
N GLY A 3 -33.76 15.66 24.98
CA GLY A 3 -35.15 15.29 24.81
C GLY A 3 -35.43 14.09 23.92
N ASN A 4 -34.50 13.76 22.99
CA ASN A 4 -34.63 12.68 22.03
C ASN A 4 -33.27 11.97 21.90
N PHE A 5 -33.02 11.01 22.78
CA PHE A 5 -31.81 10.23 22.75
C PHE A 5 -31.98 9.01 21.83
N GLY A 6 -31.17 8.95 20.76
CA GLY A 6 -31.05 7.79 19.91
C GLY A 6 -29.88 6.91 20.35
N ASN A 7 -29.98 5.62 20.11
CA ASN A 7 -28.95 4.64 20.50
C ASN A 7 -27.98 4.33 19.35
N ARG A 8 -28.21 4.85 18.14
CA ARG A 8 -27.31 4.67 16.99
C ARG A 8 -26.57 5.96 16.69
N ASN A 9 -25.26 5.93 16.80
CA ASN A 9 -24.36 7.04 16.50
C ASN A 9 -23.33 6.54 15.50
N ALA A 10 -23.25 7.16 14.32
CA ALA A 10 -22.38 6.71 13.25
C ALA A 10 -20.89 6.72 13.66
N ILE A 11 -20.44 7.69 14.46
CA ILE A 11 -19.08 7.71 14.98
C ILE A 11 -18.82 6.50 15.88
N HIS A 12 -19.75 6.15 16.77
CA HIS A 12 -19.60 4.97 17.62
C HIS A 12 -19.55 3.67 16.81
N VAL A 13 -20.42 3.55 15.80
CA VAL A 13 -20.44 2.40 14.89
C VAL A 13 -19.12 2.30 14.13
N LEU A 14 -18.62 3.41 13.57
CA LEU A 14 -17.34 3.45 12.87
C LEU A 14 -16.17 3.09 13.79
N ALA A 15 -16.15 3.59 15.01
CA ALA A 15 -15.14 3.24 16.01
C ALA A 15 -15.14 1.73 16.33
N THR A 16 -16.33 1.12 16.39
CA THR A 16 -16.46 -0.33 16.59
C THR A 16 -15.95 -1.12 15.38
N LEU A 17 -16.24 -0.68 14.17
CA LEU A 17 -15.70 -1.28 12.94
C LEU A 17 -14.17 -1.17 12.91
N ILE A 18 -13.61 -0.01 13.22
CA ILE A 18 -12.16 0.19 13.31
C ILE A 18 -11.55 -0.78 14.33
N ASN A 19 -12.12 -0.86 15.53
CA ASN A 19 -11.64 -1.80 16.56
C ASN A 19 -11.71 -3.26 16.08
N THR A 20 -12.76 -3.63 15.35
CA THR A 20 -12.90 -4.97 14.74
C THR A 20 -11.79 -5.23 13.74
N LEU A 21 -11.50 -4.29 12.83
CA LEU A 21 -10.43 -4.42 11.85
C LEU A 21 -9.04 -4.52 12.50
N TYR A 22 -8.80 -3.78 13.59
CA TYR A 22 -7.53 -3.80 14.31
C TYR A 22 -7.36 -5.00 15.25
N SER A 23 -8.43 -5.72 15.58
CA SER A 23 -8.36 -6.97 16.36
C SER A 23 -8.00 -8.20 15.51
N VAL A 24 -8.00 -8.06 14.18
CA VAL A 24 -7.69 -9.13 13.25
C VAL A 24 -6.19 -9.47 13.28
N LYS A 25 -5.86 -10.77 13.38
CA LYS A 25 -4.48 -11.22 13.21
C LYS A 25 -4.08 -11.09 11.75
N VAL A 26 -3.06 -10.26 11.51
CA VAL A 26 -2.52 -10.01 10.16
C VAL A 26 -1.99 -11.32 9.55
N PRO A 27 -2.45 -11.70 8.35
CA PRO A 27 -1.97 -12.91 7.70
C PRO A 27 -0.51 -12.77 7.28
N GLN A 28 0.25 -13.84 7.45
CA GLN A 28 1.65 -13.93 7.06
C GLN A 28 1.93 -15.31 6.49
N GLU A 29 2.63 -15.39 5.38
CA GLU A 29 3.14 -16.61 4.75
C GLU A 29 4.64 -16.46 4.48
N GLY A 30 5.46 -17.30 5.11
CA GLY A 30 6.91 -17.22 5.03
C GLY A 30 7.42 -15.86 5.53
N SER A 31 8.22 -15.19 4.70
CA SER A 31 8.77 -13.86 4.97
C SER A 31 7.90 -12.72 4.46
N SER A 32 6.66 -13.01 4.03
CA SER A 32 5.76 -11.99 3.48
C SER A 32 5.44 -10.91 4.50
N LYS A 33 5.25 -9.68 3.99
CA LYS A 33 4.85 -8.53 4.78
C LYS A 33 3.45 -8.10 4.41
N THR A 34 2.58 -8.05 5.41
CA THR A 34 1.22 -7.51 5.30
C THR A 34 1.06 -6.34 6.26
N THR A 35 0.48 -5.26 5.79
CA THR A 35 0.23 -4.06 6.59
C THR A 35 -1.17 -3.54 6.31
N TYR A 36 -1.73 -2.79 7.25
CA TYR A 36 -2.99 -2.09 7.10
C TYR A 36 -2.98 -0.81 7.95
N ASN A 37 -3.84 0.13 7.59
CA ASN A 37 -3.95 1.39 8.33
C ASN A 37 -5.30 2.06 8.10
N VAL A 38 -5.83 2.72 9.13
CA VAL A 38 -6.87 3.74 9.03
C VAL A 38 -6.17 5.09 9.11
N GLY A 39 -6.07 5.78 7.97
CA GLY A 39 -5.30 7.01 7.87
C GLY A 39 -6.11 8.29 8.13
N ILE A 40 -7.42 8.24 7.87
CA ILE A 40 -8.33 9.39 8.03
C ILE A 40 -9.65 8.91 8.61
N ILE A 41 -10.21 9.69 9.52
CA ILE A 41 -11.56 9.52 10.07
C ILE A 41 -12.27 10.87 10.02
N SER A 42 -13.55 10.87 9.65
CA SER A 42 -14.41 12.04 9.68
C SER A 42 -15.82 11.67 10.14
N GLY A 43 -16.55 12.58 10.73
CA GLY A 43 -17.95 12.35 11.12
C GLY A 43 -18.49 13.33 12.15
N GLY A 44 -19.83 13.42 12.17
CA GLY A 44 -20.54 14.30 13.08
C GLY A 44 -20.51 15.77 12.68
N THR A 45 -21.35 16.59 13.36
CA THR A 45 -21.51 18.02 13.07
C THR A 45 -21.32 18.91 14.31
N SER A 46 -21.68 18.42 15.47
CA SER A 46 -21.53 19.15 16.74
C SER A 46 -21.53 18.21 17.93
N VAL A 47 -21.01 18.69 19.08
CA VAL A 47 -20.85 17.90 20.30
C VAL A 47 -22.17 17.40 20.90
N ASN A 48 -23.28 18.10 20.65
CA ASN A 48 -24.60 17.79 21.21
C ASN A 48 -25.57 17.15 20.21
N THR A 49 -25.06 16.75 19.01
CA THR A 49 -25.86 16.10 17.96
C THR A 49 -25.33 14.68 17.76
N ILE A 50 -26.25 13.70 17.71
CA ILE A 50 -25.91 12.32 17.36
C ILE A 50 -25.45 12.31 15.90
N ALA A 51 -24.25 11.80 15.64
CA ALA A 51 -23.71 11.71 14.30
C ALA A 51 -24.58 10.78 13.43
N GLN A 52 -25.05 11.27 12.32
CA GLN A 52 -25.82 10.51 11.33
C GLN A 52 -24.93 9.75 10.38
N GLU A 53 -23.75 10.31 10.09
CA GLU A 53 -22.76 9.72 9.18
C GLU A 53 -21.35 9.83 9.76
N ALA A 54 -20.49 8.89 9.39
CA ALA A 54 -19.06 8.91 9.66
C ALA A 54 -18.34 8.11 8.60
N SER A 55 -17.12 8.49 8.27
CA SER A 55 -16.32 7.85 7.23
C SER A 55 -14.88 7.63 7.69
N MET A 56 -14.21 6.68 7.05
CA MET A 56 -12.77 6.46 7.22
C MET A 56 -12.11 6.15 5.89
N MET A 57 -10.82 6.46 5.80
CA MET A 57 -9.93 5.95 4.77
C MET A 57 -9.13 4.78 5.34
N TYR A 58 -9.35 3.60 4.78
CA TYR A 58 -8.69 2.37 5.19
C TYR A 58 -7.87 1.79 4.05
N GLU A 59 -6.65 1.35 4.32
CA GLU A 59 -5.83 0.61 3.36
C GLU A 59 -5.30 -0.68 3.97
N TYR A 60 -5.05 -1.67 3.11
CA TYR A 60 -4.24 -2.84 3.43
C TYR A 60 -3.34 -3.18 2.24
N ARG A 61 -2.16 -3.71 2.51
CA ARG A 61 -1.14 -4.06 1.53
C ARG A 61 -0.48 -5.38 1.89
N SER A 62 -0.10 -6.15 0.90
CA SER A 62 0.75 -7.34 1.08
C SER A 62 1.63 -7.55 -0.15
N ASP A 63 2.82 -8.08 0.04
CA ASP A 63 3.66 -8.60 -1.03
C ASP A 63 3.36 -10.08 -1.37
N ASN A 64 2.36 -10.68 -0.69
CA ASN A 64 1.88 -12.03 -0.92
C ASN A 64 0.41 -12.02 -1.33
N LYS A 65 0.11 -12.63 -2.48
CA LYS A 65 -1.25 -12.66 -3.07
C LYS A 65 -2.28 -13.32 -2.15
N ASN A 66 -1.91 -14.41 -1.47
CA ASN A 66 -2.84 -15.11 -0.58
C ASN A 66 -3.12 -14.29 0.68
N CYS A 67 -2.10 -13.61 1.23
CA CYS A 67 -2.27 -12.71 2.35
C CYS A 67 -3.15 -11.52 1.97
N LEU A 68 -2.96 -10.94 0.77
CA LEU A 68 -3.79 -9.85 0.27
C LEU A 68 -5.26 -10.29 0.14
N ALA A 69 -5.51 -11.45 -0.46
CA ALA A 69 -6.87 -12.00 -0.59
C ALA A 69 -7.53 -12.29 0.76
N LYS A 70 -6.76 -12.79 1.75
CA LYS A 70 -7.25 -12.96 3.11
C LYS A 70 -7.65 -11.62 3.74
N MET A 71 -6.83 -10.57 3.60
CA MET A 71 -7.17 -9.23 4.10
C MET A 71 -8.44 -8.69 3.46
N GLN A 72 -8.61 -8.85 2.16
CA GLN A 72 -9.84 -8.48 1.45
C GLN A 72 -11.06 -9.21 2.04
N THR A 73 -10.99 -10.55 2.16
CA THR A 73 -12.07 -11.36 2.73
C THR A 73 -12.42 -10.94 4.15
N MET A 74 -11.43 -10.64 4.99
CA MET A 74 -11.64 -10.19 6.36
C MET A 74 -12.34 -8.83 6.41
N PHE A 75 -11.94 -7.90 5.55
CA PHE A 75 -12.59 -6.60 5.42
C PHE A 75 -14.05 -6.75 4.97
N GLU A 76 -14.30 -7.48 3.89
CA GLU A 76 -15.64 -7.71 3.33
C GLU A 76 -16.58 -8.35 4.35
N LYS A 77 -16.10 -9.38 5.08
CA LYS A 77 -16.90 -10.02 6.15
C LYS A 77 -17.17 -9.10 7.33
N SER A 78 -16.23 -8.22 7.67
CA SER A 78 -16.47 -7.21 8.70
C SER A 78 -17.58 -6.24 8.26
N ILE A 79 -17.56 -5.76 7.03
CA ILE A 79 -18.62 -4.91 6.48
C ILE A 79 -19.96 -5.65 6.46
N GLU A 80 -20.00 -6.88 5.96
CA GLU A 80 -21.20 -7.73 5.91
C GLU A 80 -21.85 -7.90 7.32
N ALA A 81 -21.03 -8.11 8.35
CA ALA A 81 -21.50 -8.23 9.72
C ALA A 81 -22.24 -6.96 10.20
N PHE A 82 -21.70 -5.78 9.90
CA PHE A 82 -22.34 -4.51 10.24
C PHE A 82 -23.62 -4.27 9.44
N GLN A 83 -23.63 -4.62 8.15
CA GLN A 83 -24.83 -4.54 7.31
C GLN A 83 -25.93 -5.48 7.83
N THR A 84 -25.57 -6.69 8.26
CA THR A 84 -26.51 -7.67 8.86
C THR A 84 -27.14 -7.12 10.17
N MET A 85 -26.42 -6.28 10.91
CA MET A 85 -26.97 -5.57 12.08
C MET A 85 -27.87 -4.39 11.72
N GLY A 86 -28.16 -4.18 10.42
CA GLY A 86 -29.01 -3.10 9.92
C GLY A 86 -28.32 -1.74 9.88
N ILE A 87 -27.00 -1.72 9.72
CA ILE A 87 -26.21 -0.50 9.52
C ILE A 87 -25.99 -0.35 8.01
N GLU A 88 -26.30 0.82 7.49
CA GLU A 88 -25.97 1.17 6.12
C GLU A 88 -24.48 1.47 6.04
N VAL A 89 -23.77 0.70 5.20
CA VAL A 89 -22.32 0.86 4.98
C VAL A 89 -22.08 0.89 3.49
N GLU A 90 -21.56 2.00 3.02
CA GLU A 90 -21.07 2.17 1.65
C GLU A 90 -19.54 1.98 1.62
N VAL A 91 -19.05 1.29 0.60
CA VAL A 91 -17.62 1.06 0.39
C VAL A 91 -17.25 1.51 -1.01
N GLU A 92 -16.36 2.49 -1.08
CA GLU A 92 -15.76 2.95 -2.34
C GLU A 92 -14.31 2.48 -2.41
N ARG A 93 -13.93 1.78 -3.50
CA ARG A 93 -12.55 1.40 -3.76
C ARG A 93 -11.84 2.53 -4.49
N LEU A 94 -11.00 3.27 -3.80
CA LEU A 94 -10.25 4.40 -4.35
C LEU A 94 -9.02 3.99 -5.15
N GLY A 95 -8.46 2.81 -4.90
CA GLY A 95 -7.30 2.30 -5.62
C GLY A 95 -7.09 0.81 -5.41
N ASP A 96 -6.48 0.19 -6.40
CA ASP A 96 -6.06 -1.21 -6.36
C ASP A 96 -4.66 -1.32 -6.96
N ARG A 97 -3.71 -1.77 -6.15
CA ARG A 97 -2.35 -2.05 -6.59
C ARG A 97 -2.04 -3.52 -6.36
N PRO A 98 -1.98 -4.32 -7.42
CA PRO A 98 -1.79 -5.75 -7.29
C PRO A 98 -0.40 -6.08 -6.73
N CYS A 99 -0.28 -7.21 -6.06
CA CYS A 99 1.00 -7.82 -5.74
C CYS A 99 1.53 -8.65 -6.92
N SER A 100 2.79 -9.11 -6.83
CA SER A 100 3.41 -9.94 -7.86
C SER A 100 2.61 -11.21 -8.15
N GLY A 101 2.48 -11.54 -9.43
CA GLY A 101 2.00 -12.82 -9.92
C GLY A 101 3.11 -13.88 -9.97
N GLU A 102 2.87 -14.94 -10.74
CA GLU A 102 3.90 -15.94 -11.05
C GLU A 102 4.86 -15.37 -12.09
N ILE A 103 6.14 -15.25 -11.73
CA ILE A 103 7.18 -14.64 -12.55
C ILE A 103 8.20 -15.70 -12.92
N ASP A 104 8.65 -15.71 -14.18
CA ASP A 104 9.83 -16.47 -14.60
C ASP A 104 11.05 -16.00 -13.80
N GLN A 105 11.46 -16.81 -12.83
CA GLN A 105 12.52 -16.46 -11.90
C GLN A 105 13.88 -16.31 -12.61
N THR A 106 14.13 -17.10 -13.65
CA THR A 106 15.39 -17.03 -14.43
C THR A 106 15.50 -15.67 -15.14
N ARG A 107 14.43 -15.23 -15.79
CA ARG A 107 14.39 -13.91 -16.46
C ARG A 107 14.44 -12.77 -15.44
N PHE A 108 13.78 -12.94 -14.31
CA PHE A 108 13.78 -11.92 -13.26
C PHE A 108 15.17 -11.76 -12.64
N ASP A 109 15.87 -12.86 -12.36
CA ASP A 109 17.23 -12.83 -11.82
C ASP A 109 18.23 -12.26 -12.85
N ALA A 110 18.07 -12.58 -14.13
CA ALA A 110 18.88 -11.98 -15.19
C ALA A 110 18.69 -10.45 -15.24
N LEU A 111 17.46 -9.97 -15.13
CA LEU A 111 17.14 -8.54 -15.09
C LEU A 111 17.76 -7.84 -13.86
N LYS A 112 17.64 -8.44 -12.68
CA LYS A 112 18.25 -7.93 -11.44
C LYS A 112 19.78 -7.89 -11.53
N ASN A 113 20.39 -8.95 -12.07
CA ASN A 113 21.85 -9.02 -12.22
C ASN A 113 22.38 -7.97 -13.20
N ARG A 114 21.65 -7.70 -14.29
CA ARG A 114 21.97 -6.62 -15.21
C ARG A 114 21.93 -5.25 -14.49
N ALA A 115 20.92 -5.01 -13.68
CA ALA A 115 20.83 -3.76 -12.90
C ALA A 115 21.96 -3.65 -11.86
N ARG A 116 22.27 -4.74 -11.14
CA ARG A 116 23.39 -4.76 -10.19
C ARG A 116 24.73 -4.47 -10.85
N ALA A 117 24.97 -5.06 -12.02
CA ALA A 117 26.19 -4.81 -12.76
C ALA A 117 26.29 -3.34 -13.21
N ALA A 118 25.21 -2.77 -13.76
CA ALA A 118 25.17 -1.38 -14.18
C ALA A 118 25.42 -0.42 -12.98
N VAL A 119 24.76 -0.65 -11.84
CA VAL A 119 24.96 0.15 -10.61
C VAL A 119 26.40 0.04 -10.12
N LYS A 120 26.96 -1.17 -10.09
CA LYS A 120 28.34 -1.38 -9.63
C LYS A 120 29.36 -0.69 -10.52
N GLU A 121 29.22 -0.80 -11.85
CA GLU A 121 30.16 -0.23 -12.79
C GLU A 121 30.06 1.30 -12.93
N THR A 122 28.83 1.84 -12.85
CA THR A 122 28.62 3.27 -13.03
C THR A 122 28.84 4.07 -11.76
N LEU A 123 28.43 3.51 -10.59
CA LEU A 123 28.38 4.24 -9.32
C LEU A 123 29.30 3.67 -8.24
N ASP A 124 29.90 2.50 -8.47
CA ASP A 124 30.65 1.70 -7.47
C ASP A 124 29.84 1.44 -6.19
N LEU A 125 28.54 1.22 -6.34
CA LEU A 125 27.61 0.93 -5.25
C LEU A 125 27.10 -0.51 -5.32
N GLU A 126 26.68 -1.03 -4.17
CA GLU A 126 25.97 -2.32 -4.08
C GLU A 126 24.46 -2.07 -4.04
N MET A 127 23.73 -2.77 -4.91
CA MET A 127 22.26 -2.70 -4.95
C MET A 127 21.66 -3.63 -3.90
N ILE A 128 20.76 -3.12 -3.08
CA ILE A 128 20.01 -3.88 -2.07
C ILE A 128 18.58 -4.07 -2.55
N ASP A 129 18.13 -5.33 -2.63
CA ASP A 129 16.76 -5.65 -2.98
C ASP A 129 15.82 -5.27 -1.83
N ARG A 130 14.73 -4.57 -2.17
CA ARG A 130 13.69 -4.20 -1.22
C ARG A 130 12.32 -4.41 -1.84
N SER A 131 11.37 -4.86 -1.04
CA SER A 131 9.96 -4.83 -1.42
C SER A 131 9.42 -3.41 -1.33
N GLY A 132 8.67 -3.00 -2.34
CA GLY A 132 8.10 -1.66 -2.41
C GLY A 132 6.85 -1.62 -3.28
N SER A 133 6.09 -0.53 -3.15
CA SER A 133 4.92 -0.25 -3.98
C SER A 133 5.33 0.75 -5.07
N THR A 134 5.46 0.27 -6.30
CA THR A 134 5.86 1.06 -7.47
C THR A 134 5.01 0.67 -8.67
N ASP A 135 5.15 1.37 -9.79
CA ASP A 135 4.44 1.03 -11.03
C ASP A 135 4.85 -0.35 -11.59
N CYS A 136 6.00 -0.89 -11.14
CA CYS A 136 6.40 -2.27 -11.44
C CYS A 136 5.44 -3.33 -10.89
N ASN A 137 4.58 -2.99 -9.93
CA ASN A 137 3.55 -3.92 -9.44
C ASN A 137 2.61 -4.40 -10.57
N ILE A 138 2.34 -3.55 -11.56
CA ILE A 138 1.46 -3.89 -12.69
C ILE A 138 2.09 -4.98 -13.56
N PRO A 139 3.26 -4.79 -14.22
CA PRO A 139 3.87 -5.85 -15.00
C PRO A 139 4.19 -7.09 -14.16
N LEU A 140 4.65 -6.94 -12.92
CA LEU A 140 4.90 -8.08 -12.04
C LEU A 140 3.63 -8.90 -11.77
N SER A 141 2.46 -8.27 -11.61
CA SER A 141 1.19 -8.97 -11.42
C SER A 141 0.75 -9.77 -12.65
N MET A 142 1.23 -9.37 -13.82
CA MET A 142 0.99 -10.05 -15.10
C MET A 142 2.04 -11.13 -15.42
N GLY A 143 2.95 -11.43 -14.48
CA GLY A 143 4.04 -12.39 -14.69
C GLY A 143 5.21 -11.84 -15.52
N ILE A 144 5.24 -10.54 -15.76
CA ILE A 144 6.32 -9.88 -16.52
C ILE A 144 7.40 -9.41 -15.53
N PRO A 145 8.64 -9.89 -15.65
CA PRO A 145 9.76 -9.42 -14.83
C PRO A 145 9.96 -7.91 -14.95
N ALA A 146 9.92 -7.21 -13.85
CA ALA A 146 10.12 -5.77 -13.78
C ALA A 146 10.84 -5.38 -12.48
N ILE A 147 11.68 -4.36 -12.56
CA ILE A 147 12.42 -3.81 -11.42
C ILE A 147 12.31 -2.29 -11.40
N CYS A 148 12.38 -1.72 -10.21
CA CYS A 148 12.50 -0.29 -10.01
C CYS A 148 13.79 0.00 -9.24
N PHE A 149 14.62 0.87 -9.75
CA PHE A 149 15.82 1.36 -9.07
C PHE A 149 15.99 2.86 -9.29
N GLY A 150 16.62 3.52 -8.32
CA GLY A 150 16.81 4.96 -8.36
C GLY A 150 17.92 5.38 -9.33
N VAL A 151 17.69 6.50 -10.05
CA VAL A 151 18.67 7.11 -10.95
C VAL A 151 19.12 8.50 -10.46
N CYS A 152 18.87 8.82 -9.20
CA CYS A 152 19.30 10.07 -8.58
C CYS A 152 19.41 9.91 -7.07
N ARG A 153 20.08 10.86 -6.41
CA ARG A 153 20.09 10.98 -4.96
C ARG A 153 19.08 12.02 -4.51
N GLY A 154 18.30 11.68 -3.48
CA GLY A 154 17.31 12.56 -2.90
C GLY A 154 17.10 12.29 -1.42
N ALA A 155 16.37 13.15 -0.77
CA ALA A 155 16.00 13.03 0.64
C ALA A 155 14.62 13.61 0.88
N GLY A 156 13.97 13.20 1.97
CA GLY A 156 12.66 13.71 2.37
C GLY A 156 11.50 13.27 1.51
N ALA A 157 11.61 12.13 0.79
CA ALA A 157 10.55 11.62 -0.07
C ALA A 157 9.18 11.60 0.63
N HIS A 158 8.13 12.08 -0.06
CA HIS A 158 6.77 12.23 0.44
C HIS A 158 6.58 13.27 1.55
N THR A 159 7.53 14.18 1.74
CA THR A 159 7.42 15.32 2.66
C THR A 159 7.51 16.65 1.91
N ARG A 160 7.22 17.76 2.61
CA ARG A 160 7.39 19.11 2.03
C ARG A 160 8.85 19.50 1.84
N GLU A 161 9.76 18.81 2.51
CA GLU A 161 11.22 18.98 2.43
C GLU A 161 11.86 18.06 1.39
N GLU A 162 11.06 17.42 0.54
CA GLU A 162 11.56 16.55 -0.51
C GLU A 162 12.48 17.33 -1.45
N LYS A 163 13.69 16.80 -1.62
CA LYS A 163 14.71 17.40 -2.45
C LYS A 163 15.50 16.36 -3.23
N LEU A 164 16.02 16.79 -4.38
CA LEU A 164 16.86 16.01 -5.26
C LEU A 164 18.20 16.70 -5.46
N GLU A 165 19.27 15.94 -5.40
CA GLU A 165 20.62 16.41 -5.73
C GLU A 165 20.80 16.43 -7.25
N THR A 166 20.72 17.60 -7.87
CA THR A 166 20.74 17.76 -9.34
C THR A 166 22.03 17.24 -9.97
N ALA A 167 23.17 17.33 -9.29
CA ALA A 167 24.45 16.79 -9.76
C ALA A 167 24.40 15.27 -9.96
N SER A 168 23.57 14.54 -9.19
CA SER A 168 23.44 13.09 -9.31
C SER A 168 22.69 12.63 -10.56
N LEU A 169 21.98 13.52 -11.24
CA LEU A 169 21.24 13.19 -12.47
C LEU A 169 22.16 12.79 -13.62
N TYR A 170 23.37 13.34 -13.69
CA TYR A 170 24.34 12.97 -14.71
C TYR A 170 24.79 11.51 -14.57
N ASP A 171 25.13 11.10 -13.35
CA ASP A 171 25.47 9.71 -13.04
C ASP A 171 24.27 8.77 -13.24
N GLY A 172 23.07 9.23 -12.89
CA GLY A 172 21.83 8.49 -13.12
C GLY A 172 21.52 8.30 -14.59
N CYS A 173 21.79 9.28 -15.43
CA CYS A 173 21.64 9.15 -16.88
C CYS A 173 22.61 8.10 -17.45
N LYS A 174 23.89 8.13 -17.03
CA LYS A 174 24.87 7.10 -17.38
C LYS A 174 24.42 5.71 -16.97
N LEU A 175 23.97 5.57 -15.71
CA LEU A 175 23.46 4.32 -15.18
C LEU A 175 22.30 3.77 -16.01
N LEU A 176 21.34 4.62 -16.37
CA LEU A 176 20.19 4.23 -17.18
C LEU A 176 20.61 3.75 -18.57
N LEU A 177 21.51 4.48 -19.22
CA LEU A 177 22.02 4.11 -20.54
C LEU A 177 22.80 2.78 -20.48
N ASP A 178 23.68 2.59 -19.49
CA ASP A 178 24.39 1.34 -19.31
C ASP A 178 23.43 0.17 -19.07
N PHE A 179 22.43 0.34 -18.23
CA PHE A 179 21.41 -0.69 -17.99
C PHE A 179 20.63 -1.06 -19.25
N LEU A 180 20.25 -0.09 -20.08
CA LEU A 180 19.43 -0.33 -21.28
C LEU A 180 20.21 -0.98 -22.42
N PHE A 181 21.49 -0.66 -22.58
CA PHE A 181 22.31 -1.12 -23.70
C PHE A 181 23.29 -2.26 -23.34
N ARG A 182 23.28 -2.72 -22.11
CA ARG A 182 23.97 -3.92 -21.66
C ARG A 182 23.12 -5.16 -21.98
#